data_1059bc73d1468b984685d114f4bd07a3
#
_entry.id   1059bc73d1468b984685d114f4bd07a3
#
_cell.length_a   1.000
_cell.length_b   1.000
_cell.length_c   1.000
_cell.angle_alpha   90.00
_cell.angle_beta   90.00
_cell.angle_gamma   90.00
#
_symmetry.space_group_name_H-M   'P 1'
#
loop_
_entity.id
_entity.type
_entity.pdbx_description
1 polymer ?
#
loop_
_entity_poly.entity_id
_entity_poly.type
_entity_poly.pdbx_seq_one_letter_code
_entity_poly.pdbx_strand_id
1 'polypeptide(L)'
;VHKLRIVRSFRRRGEIVTMTGDGVNDAPAVKEADVGVAMGVTGTDVTKQAADVILMDDNLATLVNAVEQGRCVYANIRKFVRYLLSCNIGEVLTMFLGLLMGMPVVLLPVQILLVNLVTDGLPAVALGMEPPEKDIMSRPPRRSDEGFFSGGLMGRIVFRGILIGLSTLGSFGTVMRMGGSVEACRTAALITLVVSQLIHVFECRSEKRSLFRLNPFGNMKLVGAAALSAAVLAAAVMVPQLQVVFSTVTPDMMQLLTALGFSVAVPVICGVI
;
A
#
# COMPACT_ATOMS: atom_id res chain seq x y z
N VAL A 1 1.97 43.31 7.64
CA VAL A 1 1.31 43.11 8.95
C VAL A 1 -0.06 42.47 8.79
N HIS A 2 -0.93 42.94 7.85
CA HIS A 2 -2.29 42.41 7.69
C HIS A 2 -2.32 40.96 7.21
N LYS A 3 -1.54 40.60 6.19
CA LYS A 3 -1.46 39.22 5.65
C LYS A 3 -1.05 38.21 6.73
N LEU A 4 -0.05 38.52 7.54
CA LEU A 4 0.40 37.70 8.68
C LEU A 4 -0.70 37.49 9.73
N ARG A 5 -1.51 38.54 10.03
CA ARG A 5 -2.63 38.43 10.97
C ARG A 5 -3.74 37.53 10.43
N ILE A 6 -4.01 37.58 9.12
CA ILE A 6 -4.98 36.72 8.45
C ILE A 6 -4.53 35.26 8.54
N VAL A 7 -3.29 34.95 8.17
CA VAL A 7 -2.72 33.60 8.25
C VAL A 7 -2.84 33.05 9.68
N ARG A 8 -2.42 33.80 10.68
CA ARG A 8 -2.55 33.41 12.11
C ARG A 8 -3.99 33.19 12.55
N SER A 9 -4.94 33.99 12.05
CA SER A 9 -6.35 33.85 12.39
C SER A 9 -6.93 32.54 11.87
N PHE A 10 -6.62 32.14 10.63
CA PHE A 10 -7.07 30.88 10.06
C PHE A 10 -6.40 29.68 10.77
N ARG A 11 -5.09 29.73 11.01
CA ARG A 11 -4.36 28.66 11.73
C ARG A 11 -4.92 28.45 13.15
N ARG A 12 -5.27 29.53 13.87
CA ARG A 12 -5.90 29.42 15.20
C ARG A 12 -7.27 28.74 15.18
N ARG A 13 -7.95 28.73 14.02
CA ARG A 13 -9.20 27.99 13.81
C ARG A 13 -8.99 26.54 13.42
N GLY A 14 -7.73 26.09 13.32
CA GLY A 14 -7.40 24.73 12.89
C GLY A 14 -7.39 24.51 11.38
N GLU A 15 -7.47 25.60 10.60
CA GLU A 15 -7.39 25.52 9.13
C GLU A 15 -5.93 25.35 8.66
N ILE A 16 -5.73 24.59 7.60
CA ILE A 16 -4.44 24.49 6.90
C ILE A 16 -4.35 25.64 5.90
N VAL A 17 -3.38 26.51 6.09
CA VAL A 17 -3.25 27.77 5.33
C VAL A 17 -2.09 27.69 4.35
N THR A 18 -2.39 27.89 3.07
CA THR A 18 -1.36 28.16 2.06
C THR A 18 -1.31 29.67 1.80
N MET A 19 -0.13 30.25 1.83
CA MET A 19 0.10 31.69 1.58
C MET A 19 1.02 31.88 0.39
N THR A 20 0.54 32.59 -0.63
CA THR A 20 1.35 33.02 -1.78
C THR A 20 1.90 34.42 -1.58
N GLY A 21 3.14 34.66 -1.99
CA GLY A 21 3.78 35.97 -1.93
C GLY A 21 4.87 36.16 -2.98
N ASP A 22 5.07 37.42 -3.36
CA ASP A 22 6.08 37.85 -4.33
C ASP A 22 7.07 38.88 -3.77
N GLY A 23 6.65 39.65 -2.78
CA GLY A 23 7.41 40.75 -2.21
C GLY A 23 8.02 40.47 -0.85
N VAL A 24 9.08 41.23 -0.50
CA VAL A 24 9.77 41.16 0.81
C VAL A 24 8.80 41.27 1.99
N ASN A 25 7.74 42.09 1.83
CA ASN A 25 6.74 42.30 2.87
C ASN A 25 5.84 41.06 3.11
N ASP A 26 5.82 40.12 2.19
CA ASP A 26 5.04 38.87 2.26
C ASP A 26 5.80 37.74 2.95
N ALA A 27 7.14 37.81 2.95
CA ALA A 27 8.00 36.77 3.52
C ALA A 27 7.61 36.35 4.95
N PRO A 28 7.26 37.24 5.88
CA PRO A 28 6.83 36.83 7.22
C PRO A 28 5.50 36.06 7.21
N ALA A 29 4.57 36.37 6.29
CA ALA A 29 3.28 35.66 6.17
C ALA A 29 3.44 34.33 5.44
N VAL A 30 4.30 34.27 4.42
CA VAL A 30 4.67 33.07 3.70
C VAL A 30 5.33 32.07 4.65
N LYS A 31 6.29 32.52 5.48
CA LYS A 31 6.97 31.65 6.46
C LYS A 31 6.06 31.16 7.58
N GLU A 32 5.05 31.94 7.95
CA GLU A 32 4.11 31.59 9.04
C GLU A 32 3.03 30.61 8.58
N ALA A 33 2.75 30.52 7.28
CA ALA A 33 1.76 29.62 6.73
C ALA A 33 2.15 28.15 6.94
N ASP A 34 1.18 27.23 6.81
CA ASP A 34 1.46 25.78 6.84
C ASP A 34 2.16 25.34 5.54
N VAL A 35 1.89 26.04 4.43
CA VAL A 35 2.62 25.93 3.18
C VAL A 35 2.84 27.34 2.62
N GLY A 36 4.07 27.79 2.67
CA GLY A 36 4.50 29.05 2.05
C GLY A 36 4.86 28.88 0.58
N VAL A 37 4.32 29.74 -0.28
CA VAL A 37 4.54 29.67 -1.72
C VAL A 37 5.09 31.00 -2.23
N ALA A 38 6.24 30.99 -2.90
CA ALA A 38 6.81 32.15 -3.57
C ALA A 38 6.65 32.06 -5.08
N MET A 39 6.51 33.24 -5.72
CA MET A 39 6.56 33.37 -7.17
C MET A 39 7.99 33.21 -7.66
N GLY A 40 8.21 32.43 -8.73
CA GLY A 40 9.53 32.11 -9.27
C GLY A 40 10.09 33.21 -10.17
N VAL A 41 9.24 33.85 -10.95
CA VAL A 41 9.62 34.94 -11.88
C VAL A 41 9.58 36.28 -11.18
N THR A 42 8.45 36.64 -10.55
CA THR A 42 8.24 37.96 -9.91
C THR A 42 8.69 38.01 -8.46
N GLY A 43 8.88 36.85 -7.81
CA GLY A 43 9.22 36.75 -6.39
C GLY A 43 10.63 37.22 -6.07
N THR A 44 10.77 37.95 -4.96
CA THR A 44 12.08 38.35 -4.42
C THR A 44 12.82 37.18 -3.78
N ASP A 45 14.15 37.25 -3.72
CA ASP A 45 14.98 36.20 -3.11
C ASP A 45 14.61 35.98 -1.65
N VAL A 46 14.23 37.03 -0.92
CA VAL A 46 13.79 36.96 0.47
C VAL A 46 12.51 36.12 0.61
N THR A 47 11.55 36.29 -0.30
CA THR A 47 10.31 35.53 -0.30
C THR A 47 10.55 34.08 -0.70
N LYS A 48 11.42 33.86 -1.70
CA LYS A 48 11.81 32.50 -2.12
C LYS A 48 12.52 31.72 -1.02
N GLN A 49 13.39 32.38 -0.24
CA GLN A 49 14.04 31.74 0.91
C GLN A 49 13.10 31.45 2.09
N ALA A 50 11.99 32.18 2.19
CA ALA A 50 10.99 31.99 3.24
C ALA A 50 9.93 30.93 2.88
N ALA A 51 9.81 30.54 1.61
CA ALA A 51 8.79 29.69 1.08
C ALA A 51 9.22 28.21 1.08
N ASP A 52 8.22 27.32 1.23
CA ASP A 52 8.38 25.87 1.10
C ASP A 52 8.32 25.42 -0.36
N VAL A 53 7.59 26.17 -1.20
CA VAL A 53 7.37 25.88 -2.63
C VAL A 53 7.62 27.15 -3.45
N ILE A 54 8.27 26.98 -4.62
CA ILE A 54 8.49 28.07 -5.59
C ILE A 54 7.74 27.72 -6.87
N LEU A 55 6.80 28.59 -7.29
CA LEU A 55 6.08 28.49 -8.56
C LEU A 55 6.92 29.06 -9.69
N MET A 56 7.57 28.22 -10.47
CA MET A 56 8.49 28.62 -11.52
C MET A 56 7.83 29.41 -12.68
N ASP A 57 6.54 29.23 -12.86
CA ASP A 57 5.72 29.85 -13.92
C ASP A 57 4.80 30.97 -13.41
N ASP A 58 4.86 31.31 -12.13
CA ASP A 58 3.99 32.25 -11.43
C ASP A 58 2.47 32.00 -11.63
N ASN A 59 2.11 30.76 -11.97
CA ASN A 59 0.73 30.40 -12.31
C ASN A 59 0.03 29.70 -11.16
N LEU A 60 -1.05 30.31 -10.63
CA LEU A 60 -1.86 29.73 -9.57
C LEU A 60 -2.54 28.40 -9.97
N ALA A 61 -2.79 28.16 -11.26
CA ALA A 61 -3.30 26.87 -11.72
C ALA A 61 -2.30 25.74 -11.45
N THR A 62 -1.00 26.00 -11.55
CA THR A 62 0.06 25.07 -11.19
C THR A 62 0.02 24.73 -9.70
N LEU A 63 -0.29 25.70 -8.84
CA LEU A 63 -0.52 25.45 -7.42
C LEU A 63 -1.72 24.51 -7.17
N VAL A 64 -2.82 24.69 -7.88
CA VAL A 64 -3.99 23.77 -7.80
C VAL A 64 -3.61 22.36 -8.20
N ASN A 65 -2.86 22.20 -9.29
CA ASN A 65 -2.34 20.91 -9.73
C ASN A 65 -1.38 20.30 -8.69
N ALA A 66 -0.54 21.10 -8.05
CA ALA A 66 0.34 20.65 -6.98
C ALA A 66 -0.45 20.12 -5.77
N VAL A 67 -1.56 20.78 -5.40
CA VAL A 67 -2.45 20.30 -4.35
C VAL A 67 -3.10 18.97 -4.73
N GLU A 68 -3.55 18.83 -5.97
CA GLU A 68 -4.11 17.57 -6.49
C GLU A 68 -3.09 16.43 -6.41
N GLN A 69 -1.87 16.69 -6.88
CA GLN A 69 -0.78 15.69 -6.81
C GLN A 69 -0.41 15.35 -5.36
N GLY A 70 -0.32 16.33 -4.48
CA GLY A 70 -0.06 16.10 -3.06
C GLY A 70 -1.13 15.22 -2.40
N ARG A 71 -2.40 15.46 -2.69
CA ARG A 71 -3.53 14.62 -2.23
C ARG A 71 -3.42 13.19 -2.81
N CYS A 72 -3.05 13.05 -4.09
CA CYS A 72 -2.84 11.77 -4.74
C CYS A 72 -1.69 10.99 -4.09
N VAL A 73 -0.54 11.62 -3.90
CA VAL A 73 0.63 11.02 -3.25
C VAL A 73 0.28 10.53 -1.84
N TYR A 74 -0.38 11.36 -1.03
CA TYR A 74 -0.81 10.96 0.31
C TYR A 74 -1.76 9.76 0.29
N ALA A 75 -2.76 9.77 -0.60
CA ALA A 75 -3.68 8.65 -0.77
C ALA A 75 -2.94 7.36 -1.17
N ASN A 76 -1.98 7.47 -2.08
CA ASN A 76 -1.18 6.32 -2.54
C ASN A 76 -0.25 5.79 -1.46
N ILE A 77 0.35 6.65 -0.63
CA ILE A 77 1.12 6.23 0.55
C ILE A 77 0.23 5.43 1.51
N ARG A 78 -1.00 5.86 1.76
CA ARG A 78 -1.94 5.11 2.61
C ARG A 78 -2.27 3.72 2.04
N LYS A 79 -2.50 3.62 0.72
CA LYS A 79 -2.74 2.34 0.02
C LYS A 79 -1.54 1.42 0.13
N PHE A 80 -0.35 1.94 -0.14
CA PHE A 80 0.92 1.24 -0.02
C PHE A 80 1.17 0.70 1.40
N VAL A 81 1.01 1.55 2.42
CA VAL A 81 1.19 1.15 3.83
C VAL A 81 0.13 0.13 4.25
N ARG A 82 -1.14 0.32 3.84
CA ARG A 82 -2.20 -0.67 4.07
C ARG A 82 -1.82 -2.04 3.52
N TYR A 83 -1.34 -2.09 2.29
CA TYR A 83 -0.92 -3.32 1.65
C TYR A 83 0.22 -4.00 2.41
N LEU A 84 1.36 -3.32 2.56
CA LEU A 84 2.55 -3.91 3.19
C LEU A 84 2.31 -4.33 4.63
N LEU A 85 1.66 -3.50 5.45
CA LEU A 85 1.40 -3.87 6.84
C LEU A 85 0.45 -5.05 6.96
N SER A 86 -0.57 -5.17 6.09
CA SER A 86 -1.46 -6.33 6.08
C SER A 86 -0.70 -7.62 5.72
N CYS A 87 0.16 -7.57 4.71
CA CYS A 87 1.00 -8.70 4.29
C CYS A 87 1.93 -9.12 5.42
N ASN A 88 2.69 -8.19 5.99
CA ASN A 88 3.63 -8.48 7.08
C ASN A 88 2.93 -9.04 8.34
N ILE A 89 1.76 -8.52 8.71
CA ILE A 89 0.97 -9.08 9.81
C ILE A 89 0.56 -10.52 9.48
N GLY A 90 0.14 -10.80 8.24
CA GLY A 90 -0.19 -12.15 7.80
C GLY A 90 0.97 -13.12 7.91
N GLU A 91 2.17 -12.70 7.49
CA GLU A 91 3.41 -13.50 7.58
C GLU A 91 3.79 -13.77 9.02
N VAL A 92 3.84 -12.73 9.86
CA VAL A 92 4.18 -12.85 11.28
C VAL A 92 3.19 -13.77 11.99
N LEU A 93 1.88 -13.61 11.75
CA LEU A 93 0.87 -14.46 12.34
C LEU A 93 0.98 -15.91 11.86
N THR A 94 1.27 -16.14 10.57
CA THR A 94 1.50 -17.48 10.02
C THR A 94 2.63 -18.19 10.76
N MET A 95 3.76 -17.52 10.94
CA MET A 95 4.91 -18.10 11.62
C MET A 95 4.64 -18.29 13.12
N PHE A 96 4.09 -17.28 13.77
CA PHE A 96 3.84 -17.30 15.21
C PHE A 96 2.79 -18.33 15.61
N LEU A 97 1.65 -18.35 14.94
CA LEU A 97 0.58 -19.31 15.23
C LEU A 97 0.98 -20.74 14.82
N GLY A 98 1.70 -20.90 13.71
CA GLY A 98 2.24 -22.21 13.31
C GLY A 98 3.15 -22.79 14.39
N LEU A 99 4.03 -21.98 14.97
CA LEU A 99 4.90 -22.38 16.09
C LEU A 99 4.07 -22.75 17.33
N LEU A 100 3.10 -21.94 17.71
CA LEU A 100 2.24 -22.21 18.88
C LEU A 100 1.41 -23.50 18.71
N MET A 101 1.01 -23.82 17.50
CA MET A 101 0.28 -25.05 17.16
C MET A 101 1.19 -26.28 17.05
N GLY A 102 2.50 -26.14 17.29
CA GLY A 102 3.47 -27.23 17.16
C GLY A 102 3.67 -27.73 15.73
N MET A 103 3.33 -26.90 14.72
CA MET A 103 3.56 -27.26 13.34
C MET A 103 5.04 -27.18 12.99
N PRO A 104 5.52 -27.96 12.00
CA PRO A 104 6.83 -27.70 11.39
C PRO A 104 6.92 -26.26 10.89
N VAL A 105 8.14 -25.73 10.76
CA VAL A 105 8.35 -24.36 10.24
C VAL A 105 7.58 -24.19 8.95
N VAL A 106 6.56 -23.29 8.96
CA VAL A 106 5.58 -23.14 7.88
C VAL A 106 6.21 -22.51 6.64
N LEU A 107 7.05 -21.49 6.83
CA LEU A 107 7.78 -20.81 5.77
C LEU A 107 9.25 -20.68 6.15
N LEU A 108 10.14 -20.92 5.21
CA LEU A 108 11.57 -20.77 5.42
C LEU A 108 11.99 -19.29 5.25
N PRO A 109 13.08 -18.84 5.88
CA PRO A 109 13.58 -17.48 5.74
C PRO A 109 13.80 -17.04 4.28
N VAL A 110 14.29 -17.93 3.43
CA VAL A 110 14.49 -17.66 2.00
C VAL A 110 13.16 -17.45 1.26
N GLN A 111 12.10 -18.14 1.66
CA GLN A 111 10.77 -17.94 1.10
C GLN A 111 10.17 -16.61 1.53
N ILE A 112 10.32 -16.23 2.80
CA ILE A 112 9.90 -14.91 3.32
C ILE A 112 10.67 -13.79 2.62
N LEU A 113 11.98 -13.97 2.39
CA LEU A 113 12.79 -13.00 1.64
C LEU A 113 12.28 -12.84 0.20
N LEU A 114 11.95 -13.94 -0.49
CA LEU A 114 11.35 -13.91 -1.82
C LEU A 114 10.04 -13.12 -1.83
N VAL A 115 9.18 -13.37 -0.84
CA VAL A 115 7.89 -12.71 -0.73
C VAL A 115 8.08 -11.21 -0.53
N ASN A 116 8.79 -10.80 0.50
CA ASN A 116 8.96 -9.40 0.86
C ASN A 116 9.69 -8.57 -0.20
N LEU A 117 10.73 -9.15 -0.84
CA LEU A 117 11.54 -8.41 -1.80
C LEU A 117 10.91 -8.35 -3.19
N VAL A 118 10.35 -9.45 -3.66
CA VAL A 118 9.90 -9.58 -5.06
C VAL A 118 8.40 -9.53 -5.16
N THR A 119 7.68 -10.45 -4.48
CA THR A 119 6.24 -10.59 -4.71
C THR A 119 5.40 -9.50 -4.04
N ASP A 120 5.88 -8.89 -2.96
CA ASP A 120 5.24 -7.76 -2.31
C ASP A 120 5.86 -6.42 -2.74
N GLY A 121 7.18 -6.34 -2.87
CA GLY A 121 7.88 -5.12 -3.19
C GLY A 121 7.46 -4.50 -4.53
N LEU A 122 7.41 -5.29 -5.59
CA LEU A 122 7.05 -4.80 -6.93
C LEU A 122 5.61 -4.27 -7.01
N PRO A 123 4.58 -5.02 -6.54
CA PRO A 123 3.21 -4.51 -6.52
C PRO A 123 3.03 -3.31 -5.58
N ALA A 124 3.75 -3.25 -4.45
CA ALA A 124 3.70 -2.11 -3.55
C ALA A 124 4.18 -0.82 -4.22
N VAL A 125 5.31 -0.86 -4.93
CA VAL A 125 5.81 0.29 -5.70
C VAL A 125 4.81 0.71 -6.79
N ALA A 126 4.25 -0.26 -7.52
CA ALA A 126 3.25 0.00 -8.56
C ALA A 126 1.95 0.61 -7.99
N LEU A 127 1.55 0.22 -6.77
CA LEU A 127 0.41 0.80 -6.05
C LEU A 127 0.68 2.26 -5.65
N GLY A 128 1.93 2.61 -5.33
CA GLY A 128 2.35 3.99 -5.09
C GLY A 128 2.21 4.90 -6.32
N MET A 129 2.09 4.32 -7.51
CA MET A 129 1.90 5.04 -8.79
C MET A 129 0.43 5.02 -9.27
N GLU A 130 -0.53 4.73 -8.40
CA GLU A 130 -1.95 4.73 -8.74
C GLU A 130 -2.39 6.13 -9.18
N PRO A 131 -3.13 6.27 -10.30
CA PRO A 131 -3.63 7.56 -10.75
C PRO A 131 -4.61 8.18 -9.74
N PRO A 132 -4.75 9.53 -9.71
CA PRO A 132 -5.64 10.22 -8.80
C PRO A 132 -7.09 9.75 -8.99
N GLU A 133 -7.80 9.60 -7.88
CA GLU A 133 -9.23 9.30 -7.90
C GLU A 133 -9.99 10.54 -8.40
N LYS A 134 -11.02 10.34 -9.24
CA LYS A 134 -11.76 11.43 -9.90
C LYS A 134 -12.39 12.46 -8.93
N ASP A 135 -12.63 12.06 -7.69
CA ASP A 135 -13.22 12.89 -6.64
C ASP A 135 -12.21 13.51 -5.68
N ILE A 136 -10.89 13.40 -5.96
CA ILE A 136 -9.82 13.75 -5.01
C ILE A 136 -9.86 15.25 -4.64
N MET A 137 -10.20 16.12 -5.59
CA MET A 137 -10.29 17.57 -5.37
C MET A 137 -11.65 18.01 -4.78
N SER A 138 -12.70 17.21 -4.92
CA SER A 138 -14.01 17.49 -4.32
C SER A 138 -14.12 17.07 -2.84
N ARG A 139 -13.13 16.32 -2.34
CA ARG A 139 -13.05 15.92 -0.93
C ARG A 139 -12.70 17.13 -0.05
N PRO A 140 -13.32 17.26 1.13
CA PRO A 140 -12.92 18.29 2.09
C PRO A 140 -11.43 18.17 2.45
N PRO A 141 -10.81 19.26 2.85
CA PRO A 141 -9.44 19.23 3.41
C PRO A 141 -9.37 18.26 4.58
N ARG A 142 -8.23 17.61 4.75
CA ARG A 142 -7.98 16.77 5.91
C ARG A 142 -7.78 17.65 7.15
N ARG A 143 -8.31 17.24 8.28
CA ARG A 143 -8.10 17.95 9.54
C ARG A 143 -6.65 17.79 10.01
N SER A 144 -6.10 18.81 10.64
CA SER A 144 -4.73 18.79 11.16
C SER A 144 -4.51 17.78 12.29
N ASP A 145 -5.58 17.43 13.02
CA ASP A 145 -5.58 16.44 14.10
C ASP A 145 -5.80 15.00 13.62
N GLU A 146 -6.06 14.80 12.33
CA GLU A 146 -6.35 13.49 11.75
C GLU A 146 -5.07 12.68 11.57
N GLY A 147 -4.91 11.60 12.35
CA GLY A 147 -3.76 10.71 12.27
C GLY A 147 -3.70 9.93 10.95
N PHE A 148 -2.53 9.40 10.62
CA PHE A 148 -2.30 8.61 9.40
C PHE A 148 -3.23 7.39 9.30
N PHE A 149 -3.49 6.71 10.42
CA PHE A 149 -4.35 5.51 10.51
C PHE A 149 -5.83 5.81 10.76
N SER A 150 -6.26 7.07 10.61
CA SER A 150 -7.66 7.46 10.77
C SER A 150 -8.61 6.74 9.81
N GLY A 151 -9.91 6.84 10.07
CA GLY A 151 -10.94 6.22 9.22
C GLY A 151 -10.97 4.69 9.28
N GLY A 152 -10.51 4.08 10.39
CA GLY A 152 -10.53 2.63 10.59
C GLY A 152 -9.47 1.87 9.79
N LEU A 153 -8.46 2.55 9.25
CA LEU A 153 -7.41 1.94 8.44
C LEU A 153 -6.66 0.83 9.19
N MET A 154 -6.29 1.06 10.47
CA MET A 154 -5.59 0.07 11.28
C MET A 154 -6.41 -1.20 11.48
N GLY A 155 -7.71 -1.08 11.76
CA GLY A 155 -8.61 -2.24 11.90
C GLY A 155 -8.65 -3.08 10.61
N ARG A 156 -8.74 -2.43 9.45
CA ARG A 156 -8.72 -3.11 8.15
C ARG A 156 -7.38 -3.81 7.87
N ILE A 157 -6.26 -3.18 8.23
CA ILE A 157 -4.91 -3.77 8.12
C ILE A 157 -4.82 -5.05 8.94
N VAL A 158 -5.15 -4.97 10.23
CA VAL A 158 -5.06 -6.11 11.15
C VAL A 158 -6.00 -7.24 10.73
N PHE A 159 -7.25 -6.90 10.40
CA PHE A 159 -8.24 -7.89 9.96
C PHE A 159 -7.78 -8.64 8.69
N ARG A 160 -7.23 -7.91 7.71
CA ARG A 160 -6.68 -8.53 6.50
C ARG A 160 -5.48 -9.41 6.78
N GLY A 161 -4.56 -8.95 7.60
CA GLY A 161 -3.40 -9.74 8.01
C GLY A 161 -3.81 -11.04 8.70
N ILE A 162 -4.79 -11.00 9.61
CA ILE A 162 -5.33 -12.19 10.27
C ILE A 162 -5.89 -13.18 9.25
N LEU A 163 -6.69 -12.71 8.28
CA LEU A 163 -7.27 -13.59 7.27
C LEU A 163 -6.21 -14.23 6.37
N ILE A 164 -5.22 -13.46 5.92
CA ILE A 164 -4.10 -13.98 5.13
C ILE A 164 -3.33 -15.05 5.92
N GLY A 165 -3.00 -14.76 7.18
CA GLY A 165 -2.29 -15.70 8.04
C GLY A 165 -3.06 -16.99 8.29
N LEU A 166 -4.36 -16.89 8.62
CA LEU A 166 -5.20 -18.06 8.87
C LEU A 166 -5.41 -18.90 7.60
N SER A 167 -5.58 -18.26 6.43
CA SER A 167 -5.69 -18.98 5.16
C SER A 167 -4.41 -19.73 4.81
N THR A 168 -3.26 -19.12 5.04
CA THR A 168 -1.96 -19.75 4.83
C THR A 168 -1.75 -20.97 5.74
N LEU A 169 -2.09 -20.83 7.04
CA LEU A 169 -2.06 -21.95 7.99
C LEU A 169 -3.08 -23.03 7.65
N GLY A 170 -4.28 -22.65 7.22
CA GLY A 170 -5.32 -23.56 6.78
C GLY A 170 -4.88 -24.41 5.59
N SER A 171 -4.25 -23.81 4.62
CA SER A 171 -3.67 -24.50 3.46
C SER A 171 -2.57 -25.49 3.90
N PHE A 172 -1.60 -25.02 4.69
CA PHE A 172 -0.54 -25.87 5.25
C PHE A 172 -1.12 -27.09 6.00
N GLY A 173 -2.03 -26.84 6.94
CA GLY A 173 -2.64 -27.90 7.77
C GLY A 173 -3.49 -28.88 6.95
N THR A 174 -4.17 -28.40 5.90
CA THR A 174 -4.97 -29.27 5.03
C THR A 174 -4.08 -30.21 4.21
N VAL A 175 -3.02 -29.69 3.59
CA VAL A 175 -2.06 -30.53 2.85
C VAL A 175 -1.37 -31.53 3.77
N MET A 176 -1.05 -31.13 5.00
CA MET A 176 -0.49 -32.04 6.02
C MET A 176 -1.46 -33.19 6.35
N ARG A 177 -2.75 -32.91 6.54
CA ARG A 177 -3.78 -33.93 6.78
C ARG A 177 -4.00 -34.87 5.60
N MET A 178 -3.72 -34.41 4.39
CA MET A 178 -3.74 -35.22 3.17
C MET A 178 -2.52 -36.15 3.04
N GLY A 179 -1.59 -36.10 4.01
CA GLY A 179 -0.36 -36.91 3.99
C GLY A 179 0.75 -36.32 3.12
N GLY A 180 0.67 -35.03 2.77
CA GLY A 180 1.73 -34.35 2.03
C GLY A 180 3.03 -34.25 2.82
N SER A 181 4.17 -34.25 2.12
CA SER A 181 5.48 -33.99 2.74
C SER A 181 5.54 -32.56 3.33
N VAL A 182 6.46 -32.31 4.25
CA VAL A 182 6.63 -30.96 4.85
C VAL A 182 6.95 -29.92 3.78
N GLU A 183 7.71 -30.30 2.75
CA GLU A 183 8.04 -29.44 1.62
C GLU A 183 6.79 -29.12 0.77
N ALA A 184 5.91 -30.10 0.58
CA ALA A 184 4.63 -29.88 -0.12
C ALA A 184 3.71 -28.95 0.70
N CYS A 185 3.64 -29.12 2.02
CA CYS A 185 2.89 -28.23 2.90
C CYS A 185 3.42 -26.78 2.84
N ARG A 186 4.75 -26.60 2.87
CA ARG A 186 5.41 -25.30 2.73
C ARG A 186 5.12 -24.67 1.37
N THR A 187 5.20 -25.44 0.32
CA THR A 187 4.92 -24.96 -1.06
C THR A 187 3.46 -24.52 -1.18
N ALA A 188 2.51 -25.27 -0.66
CA ALA A 188 1.09 -24.87 -0.63
C ALA A 188 0.88 -23.60 0.19
N ALA A 189 1.52 -23.47 1.37
CA ALA A 189 1.46 -22.27 2.17
C ALA A 189 2.06 -21.05 1.44
N LEU A 190 3.21 -21.20 0.78
CA LEU A 190 3.84 -20.14 -0.01
C LEU A 190 2.92 -19.68 -1.15
N ILE A 191 2.33 -20.61 -1.90
CA ILE A 191 1.36 -20.29 -2.98
C ILE A 191 0.16 -19.55 -2.39
N THR A 192 -0.42 -20.04 -1.29
CA THR A 192 -1.58 -19.41 -0.64
C THR A 192 -1.25 -18.00 -0.20
N LEU A 193 -0.11 -17.80 0.47
CA LEU A 193 0.33 -16.50 0.94
C LEU A 193 0.46 -15.51 -0.21
N VAL A 194 1.29 -15.83 -1.20
CA VAL A 194 1.58 -14.92 -2.33
C VAL A 194 0.32 -14.62 -3.15
N VAL A 195 -0.49 -15.62 -3.49
CA VAL A 195 -1.71 -15.40 -4.27
C VAL A 195 -2.71 -14.54 -3.49
N SER A 196 -2.88 -14.76 -2.17
CA SER A 196 -3.72 -13.92 -1.31
C SER A 196 -3.24 -12.46 -1.28
N GLN A 197 -1.93 -12.24 -1.20
CA GLN A 197 -1.30 -10.91 -1.22
C GLN A 197 -1.47 -10.23 -2.59
N LEU A 198 -1.28 -10.97 -3.68
CA LEU A 198 -1.51 -10.46 -5.04
C LEU A 198 -2.97 -10.06 -5.28
N ILE A 199 -3.94 -10.78 -4.73
CA ILE A 199 -5.35 -10.37 -4.79
C ILE A 199 -5.55 -9.12 -3.91
N HIS A 200 -4.99 -9.12 -2.69
CA HIS A 200 -5.13 -8.02 -1.75
C HIS A 200 -4.56 -6.69 -2.29
N VAL A 201 -3.50 -6.70 -3.10
CA VAL A 201 -2.98 -5.45 -3.69
C VAL A 201 -4.00 -4.75 -4.58
N PHE A 202 -4.81 -5.50 -5.33
CA PHE A 202 -5.89 -4.92 -6.14
C PHE A 202 -7.03 -4.34 -5.29
N GLU A 203 -7.31 -4.90 -4.11
CA GLU A 203 -8.26 -4.34 -3.15
C GLU A 203 -7.75 -3.04 -2.51
N CYS A 204 -6.43 -2.92 -2.34
CA CYS A 204 -5.81 -1.73 -1.79
C CYS A 204 -5.86 -0.51 -2.72
N ARG A 205 -6.20 -0.66 -4.00
CA ARG A 205 -6.32 0.44 -4.97
C ARG A 205 -7.37 1.48 -4.60
N SER A 206 -8.37 1.12 -3.81
CA SER A 206 -9.34 2.07 -3.27
C SER A 206 -9.68 1.76 -1.82
N GLU A 207 -9.86 2.81 -1.02
CA GLU A 207 -10.35 2.66 0.36
C GLU A 207 -11.88 2.56 0.44
N LYS A 208 -12.61 2.99 -0.62
CA LYS A 208 -14.06 3.15 -0.62
C LYS A 208 -14.80 2.19 -1.55
N ARG A 209 -14.11 1.58 -2.51
CA ARG A 209 -14.72 0.73 -3.54
C ARG A 209 -14.28 -0.71 -3.38
N SER A 210 -15.23 -1.64 -3.45
CA SER A 210 -14.92 -3.07 -3.49
C SER A 210 -14.12 -3.43 -4.75
N LEU A 211 -13.29 -4.48 -4.66
CA LEU A 211 -12.52 -5.05 -5.76
C LEU A 211 -13.38 -5.28 -7.02
N PHE A 212 -14.59 -5.78 -6.85
CA PHE A 212 -15.52 -6.09 -7.95
C PHE A 212 -16.07 -4.87 -8.71
N ARG A 213 -15.91 -3.66 -8.15
CA ARG A 213 -16.32 -2.39 -8.78
C ARG A 213 -15.15 -1.59 -9.35
N LEU A 214 -13.94 -2.08 -9.17
CA LEU A 214 -12.74 -1.45 -9.72
C LEU A 214 -12.39 -2.08 -11.07
N ASN A 215 -12.00 -1.24 -12.03
CA ASN A 215 -11.41 -1.74 -13.28
C ASN A 215 -9.99 -2.25 -12.99
N PRO A 216 -9.71 -3.57 -13.08
CA PRO A 216 -8.37 -4.11 -12.79
C PRO A 216 -7.29 -3.48 -13.67
N PHE A 217 -7.61 -3.13 -14.90
CA PHE A 217 -6.68 -2.57 -15.89
C PHE A 217 -6.47 -1.05 -15.77
N GLY A 218 -7.07 -0.39 -14.79
CA GLY A 218 -6.89 1.05 -14.56
C GLY A 218 -5.46 1.44 -14.15
N ASN A 219 -4.65 0.49 -13.66
CA ASN A 219 -3.23 0.66 -13.39
C ASN A 219 -2.45 -0.49 -14.03
N MET A 220 -1.99 -0.29 -15.26
CA MET A 220 -1.23 -1.31 -16.01
C MET A 220 0.13 -1.63 -15.37
N LYS A 221 0.73 -0.68 -14.63
CA LYS A 221 1.97 -0.94 -13.89
C LYS A 221 1.75 -1.95 -12.78
N LEU A 222 0.62 -1.85 -12.07
CA LEU A 222 0.24 -2.81 -11.03
C LEU A 222 -0.07 -4.19 -11.63
N VAL A 223 -0.79 -4.24 -12.75
CA VAL A 223 -1.05 -5.51 -13.47
C VAL A 223 0.26 -6.17 -13.88
N GLY A 224 1.18 -5.40 -14.47
CA GLY A 224 2.50 -5.90 -14.86
C GLY A 224 3.33 -6.39 -13.66
N ALA A 225 3.34 -5.65 -12.56
CA ALA A 225 4.02 -6.04 -11.33
C ALA A 225 3.43 -7.32 -10.73
N ALA A 226 2.10 -7.43 -10.65
CA ALA A 226 1.43 -8.63 -10.16
C ALA A 226 1.67 -9.86 -11.06
N ALA A 227 1.64 -9.67 -12.38
CA ALA A 227 1.95 -10.74 -13.34
C ALA A 227 3.41 -11.21 -13.21
N LEU A 228 4.36 -10.30 -13.05
CA LEU A 228 5.76 -10.63 -12.82
C LEU A 228 5.95 -11.37 -11.49
N SER A 229 5.33 -10.91 -10.41
CA SER A 229 5.36 -11.59 -9.11
C SER A 229 4.77 -13.00 -9.19
N ALA A 230 3.65 -13.18 -9.90
CA ALA A 230 3.06 -14.50 -10.15
C ALA A 230 3.97 -15.39 -10.98
N ALA A 231 4.66 -14.85 -11.98
CA ALA A 231 5.62 -15.60 -12.80
C ALA A 231 6.84 -16.04 -11.98
N VAL A 232 7.34 -15.18 -11.08
CA VAL A 232 8.44 -15.52 -10.16
C VAL A 232 8.01 -16.61 -9.19
N LEU A 233 6.81 -16.55 -8.63
CA LEU A 233 6.26 -17.62 -7.79
C LEU A 233 6.17 -18.93 -8.58
N ALA A 234 5.60 -18.91 -9.81
CA ALA A 234 5.52 -20.09 -10.66
C ALA A 234 6.90 -20.67 -10.96
N ALA A 235 7.88 -19.82 -11.26
CA ALA A 235 9.26 -20.26 -11.48
C ALA A 235 9.87 -20.90 -10.22
N ALA A 236 9.67 -20.30 -9.05
CA ALA A 236 10.17 -20.84 -7.77
C ALA A 236 9.57 -22.23 -7.44
N VAL A 237 8.35 -22.51 -7.93
CA VAL A 237 7.63 -23.77 -7.67
C VAL A 237 7.84 -24.82 -8.78
N MET A 238 8.10 -24.40 -10.04
CA MET A 238 8.14 -25.31 -11.18
C MET A 238 9.54 -25.57 -11.72
N VAL A 239 10.50 -24.65 -11.52
CA VAL A 239 11.85 -24.76 -12.07
C VAL A 239 12.76 -25.54 -11.07
N PRO A 240 13.31 -26.72 -11.44
CA PRO A 240 14.05 -27.57 -10.51
C PRO A 240 15.23 -26.86 -9.79
N GLN A 241 15.94 -25.99 -10.50
CA GLN A 241 17.08 -25.24 -9.90
C GLN A 241 16.59 -24.26 -8.82
N LEU A 242 15.44 -23.62 -9.02
CA LEU A 242 14.84 -22.71 -8.06
C LEU A 242 14.16 -23.45 -6.91
N GLN A 243 13.62 -24.62 -7.14
CA GLN A 243 13.07 -25.47 -6.08
C GLN A 243 14.12 -25.81 -5.02
N VAL A 244 15.35 -26.09 -5.45
CA VAL A 244 16.46 -26.32 -4.50
C VAL A 244 16.74 -25.08 -3.67
N VAL A 245 16.77 -23.90 -4.29
CA VAL A 245 17.05 -22.63 -3.59
C VAL A 245 15.95 -22.27 -2.60
N PHE A 246 14.70 -22.39 -3.01
CA PHE A 246 13.53 -22.00 -2.21
C PHE A 246 12.96 -23.15 -1.38
N SER A 247 13.52 -24.37 -1.47
CA SER A 247 13.02 -25.58 -0.80
C SER A 247 11.53 -25.80 -1.06
N THR A 248 11.15 -25.71 -2.34
CA THR A 248 9.80 -25.94 -2.85
C THR A 248 9.75 -27.26 -3.60
N VAL A 249 8.54 -27.76 -3.82
CA VAL A 249 8.28 -28.94 -4.65
C VAL A 249 7.14 -28.66 -5.60
N THR A 250 7.09 -29.35 -6.75
CA THR A 250 5.95 -29.24 -7.66
C THR A 250 4.71 -29.81 -6.96
N PRO A 251 3.67 -28.99 -6.68
CA PRO A 251 2.46 -29.46 -6.04
C PRO A 251 1.67 -30.38 -6.96
N ASP A 252 1.00 -31.37 -6.40
CA ASP A 252 -0.01 -32.11 -7.14
C ASP A 252 -1.28 -31.26 -7.35
N MET A 253 -2.20 -31.76 -8.19
CA MET A 253 -3.42 -31.01 -8.52
C MET A 253 -4.28 -30.69 -7.28
N MET A 254 -4.37 -31.60 -6.31
CA MET A 254 -5.16 -31.40 -5.10
C MET A 254 -4.52 -30.39 -4.16
N GLN A 255 -3.19 -30.40 -4.03
CA GLN A 255 -2.43 -29.44 -3.26
C GLN A 255 -2.55 -28.03 -3.86
N LEU A 256 -2.46 -27.93 -5.21
CA LEU A 256 -2.62 -26.65 -5.91
C LEU A 256 -4.05 -26.11 -5.75
N LEU A 257 -5.08 -26.94 -5.94
CA LEU A 257 -6.47 -26.54 -5.75
C LEU A 257 -6.75 -26.12 -4.30
N THR A 258 -6.16 -26.81 -3.33
CA THR A 258 -6.24 -26.44 -1.91
C THR A 258 -5.62 -25.04 -1.68
N ALA A 259 -4.40 -24.81 -2.17
CA ALA A 259 -3.72 -23.54 -2.02
C ALA A 259 -4.51 -22.38 -2.66
N LEU A 260 -4.99 -22.56 -3.89
CA LEU A 260 -5.80 -21.56 -4.60
C LEU A 260 -7.16 -21.33 -3.93
N GLY A 261 -7.81 -22.40 -3.44
CA GLY A 261 -9.07 -22.31 -2.71
C GLY A 261 -8.95 -21.45 -1.45
N PHE A 262 -7.93 -21.67 -0.64
CA PHE A 262 -7.65 -20.83 0.53
C PHE A 262 -7.27 -19.40 0.15
N SER A 263 -6.56 -19.18 -0.94
CA SER A 263 -6.21 -17.84 -1.42
C SER A 263 -7.44 -17.01 -1.78
N VAL A 264 -8.45 -17.61 -2.40
CA VAL A 264 -9.69 -16.95 -2.84
C VAL A 264 -10.65 -16.75 -1.66
N ALA A 265 -10.58 -17.56 -0.62
CA ALA A 265 -11.45 -17.41 0.56
C ALA A 265 -11.31 -16.03 1.21
N VAL A 266 -10.10 -15.47 1.26
CA VAL A 266 -9.84 -14.14 1.86
C VAL A 266 -10.64 -13.02 1.18
N PRO A 267 -10.54 -12.79 -0.13
CA PRO A 267 -11.29 -11.74 -0.80
C PRO A 267 -12.80 -11.98 -0.80
N VAL A 268 -13.26 -13.24 -0.80
CA VAL A 268 -14.69 -13.56 -0.73
C VAL A 268 -15.26 -13.14 0.63
N ILE A 269 -14.60 -13.51 1.74
CA ILE A 269 -15.02 -13.10 3.08
C ILE A 269 -15.06 -11.58 3.21
N CYS A 270 -14.10 -10.89 2.61
CA CYS A 270 -14.01 -9.44 2.71
C CYS A 270 -14.88 -8.67 1.71
N GLY A 271 -15.26 -9.30 0.60
CA GLY A 271 -16.19 -8.71 -0.37
C GLY A 271 -17.65 -8.70 0.10
N VAL A 272 -17.95 -9.48 1.15
CA VAL A 272 -19.28 -9.59 1.77
C VAL A 272 -19.43 -8.62 2.95
N ILE A 273 -18.33 -8.17 3.55
CA ILE A 273 -18.28 -7.18 4.63
C ILE A 273 -17.93 -5.80 4.06
#